data_369d9374654ae3821b5c55339b1c915f
#
_entry.id   369d9374654ae3821b5c55339b1c915f
#
_cell.length_a   1.000
_cell.length_b   1.000
_cell.length_c   1.000
_cell.angle_alpha   90.00
_cell.angle_beta   90.00
_cell.angle_gamma   90.00
#
_symmetry.space_group_name_H-M   'P 1'
#
loop_
_entity.id
_entity.type
_entity.pdbx_description
1 polymer ?
#
loop_
_entity_poly.entity_id
_entity_poly.type
_entity_poly.pdbx_seq_one_letter_code
_entity_poly.pdbx_strand_id
1 'polypeptide(L)'
;MFFNSVNPAKSATYANDVKRAFIHPVPSEITPAHIYTRRRDIMRLAATGVAGAAMASWAARDALAQGVAGAGAGAGASQRPGKLAALASGKSGIAGAMTMEKITDYKDASTYNNFYEFGTDKSDPWQKAGTLKTTPWTVEVEGLVKKPAKYTLEDLLKLRAQEERIYRLRCVEGWSMVIPWVGYSLAELIKTVEPLGSAKYVEFVTLADPKTMPFVGSRVLEWPYVEGLRMDEAMNPLTLLTFGMYGEVLPNQNGAPVRLVVPWKYGFKSGKSIVKIRFTDKEPHTAWNKAAASEYGFYSNVNPGVDHPRWSQATERRIGEEGGLFAPGSAQAPRSTTSCRSGTT
;
A
#
# COMPACT_ATOMS: atom_id res chain seq x y z
N MET A 1 49.72 10.99 -14.95
CA MET A 1 49.55 10.15 -13.75
C MET A 1 49.31 11.01 -12.55
N PHE A 2 48.09 11.19 -12.16
CA PHE A 2 47.70 11.80 -10.86
C PHE A 2 46.59 10.96 -10.27
N PHE A 3 46.90 10.17 -9.25
CA PHE A 3 45.94 9.48 -8.43
C PHE A 3 45.34 10.46 -7.42
N ASN A 4 44.05 10.77 -7.53
CA ASN A 4 43.33 11.48 -6.49
C ASN A 4 42.95 10.46 -5.38
N SER A 5 43.56 10.60 -4.22
CA SER A 5 43.25 9.88 -3.00
C SER A 5 41.89 10.36 -2.47
N VAL A 6 40.90 9.47 -2.45
CA VAL A 6 39.61 9.68 -1.79
C VAL A 6 39.81 9.65 -0.28
N ASN A 7 39.51 10.73 0.39
CA ASN A 7 39.67 10.91 1.83
C ASN A 7 38.58 10.10 2.60
N PRO A 8 38.94 9.05 3.38
CA PRO A 8 37.97 8.20 4.05
C PRO A 8 37.20 8.86 5.21
N ALA A 9 37.60 10.07 5.63
CA ALA A 9 36.96 10.78 6.73
C ALA A 9 35.56 11.36 6.41
N LYS A 10 35.22 11.53 5.11
CA LYS A 10 33.90 12.06 4.70
C LYS A 10 32.79 10.99 4.67
N SER A 11 33.14 9.69 4.60
CA SER A 11 32.14 8.61 4.59
C SER A 11 31.58 8.29 5.98
N ALA A 12 32.34 8.56 7.05
CA ALA A 12 31.94 8.25 8.42
C ALA A 12 30.93 9.26 8.99
N THR A 13 31.00 10.53 8.55
CA THR A 13 30.05 11.58 8.98
C THR A 13 28.66 11.39 8.36
N TYR A 14 28.59 10.94 7.11
CA TYR A 14 27.32 10.70 6.42
C TYR A 14 26.53 9.54 7.03
N ALA A 15 27.24 8.49 7.50
CA ALA A 15 26.60 7.32 8.13
C ALA A 15 26.03 7.62 9.53
N ASN A 16 26.53 8.65 10.22
CA ASN A 16 26.06 9.03 11.56
C ASN A 16 24.88 10.00 11.55
N ASP A 17 24.74 10.85 10.52
CA ASP A 17 23.59 11.75 10.39
C ASP A 17 22.32 11.03 9.94
N VAL A 18 22.44 9.99 9.11
CA VAL A 18 21.32 9.14 8.69
C VAL A 18 20.70 8.36 9.88
N LYS A 19 21.49 8.04 10.91
CA LYS A 19 21.00 7.33 12.10
C LYS A 19 20.11 8.17 13.02
N ARG A 20 20.08 9.49 12.88
CA ARG A 20 19.28 10.38 13.75
C ARG A 20 17.92 10.79 13.17
N ALA A 21 17.64 10.55 11.91
CA ALA A 21 16.49 11.13 11.21
C ALA A 21 15.26 10.25 11.09
N PHE A 22 15.35 8.93 11.33
CA PHE A 22 14.19 8.04 11.14
C PHE A 22 14.10 6.97 12.24
N ILE A 23 13.10 7.14 13.12
CA ILE A 23 12.68 6.09 14.05
C ILE A 23 11.56 5.33 13.33
N HIS A 24 11.84 4.10 12.88
CA HIS A 24 10.79 3.24 12.34
C HIS A 24 9.80 2.92 13.45
N PRO A 25 8.50 3.13 13.22
CA PRO A 25 7.49 3.05 14.29
C PRO A 25 7.30 1.65 14.89
N VAL A 26 7.69 0.58 14.18
CA VAL A 26 7.57 -0.81 14.67
C VAL A 26 8.85 -1.61 14.37
N PRO A 27 9.91 -1.45 15.19
CA PRO A 27 11.18 -2.17 14.97
C PRO A 27 11.06 -3.70 15.01
N SER A 28 10.02 -4.24 15.68
CA SER A 28 9.80 -5.67 15.88
C SER A 28 9.41 -6.43 14.61
N GLU A 29 8.85 -5.75 13.59
CA GLU A 29 8.42 -6.39 12.34
C GLU A 29 9.44 -6.27 11.20
N ILE A 30 10.53 -5.54 11.41
CA ILE A 30 11.59 -5.36 10.42
C ILE A 30 12.81 -6.13 10.86
N THR A 31 13.16 -7.16 10.09
CA THR A 31 14.39 -7.89 10.35
C THR A 31 15.60 -7.06 9.92
N PRO A 32 16.48 -6.62 10.85
CA PRO A 32 17.69 -5.90 10.51
C PRO A 32 18.59 -6.70 9.56
N ALA A 33 19.25 -6.02 8.62
CA ALA A 33 20.08 -6.67 7.58
C ALA A 33 21.12 -7.65 8.14
N HIS A 34 21.72 -7.33 9.32
CA HIS A 34 22.72 -8.21 9.96
C HIS A 34 22.10 -9.50 10.54
N ILE A 35 20.83 -9.49 10.93
CA ILE A 35 20.10 -10.70 11.36
C ILE A 35 19.72 -11.52 10.13
N TYR A 36 19.32 -10.88 9.05
CA TYR A 36 19.01 -11.54 7.79
C TYR A 36 20.23 -12.27 7.19
N THR A 37 21.41 -11.66 7.21
CA THR A 37 22.63 -12.28 6.71
C THR A 37 23.14 -13.44 7.57
N ARG A 38 22.82 -13.45 8.88
CA ARG A 38 23.20 -14.51 9.84
C ARG A 38 22.09 -15.54 10.11
N ARG A 39 21.04 -15.57 9.28
CA ARG A 39 19.90 -16.48 9.47
C ARG A 39 20.28 -17.96 9.60
N ARG A 40 21.36 -18.42 8.95
CA ARG A 40 21.86 -19.81 9.12
C ARG A 40 22.36 -20.09 10.53
N ASP A 41 22.98 -19.11 11.18
CA ASP A 41 23.48 -19.25 12.55
C ASP A 41 22.32 -19.20 13.55
N ILE A 42 21.30 -18.38 13.31
CA ILE A 42 20.08 -18.30 14.11
C ILE A 42 19.26 -19.59 13.99
N MET A 43 19.16 -20.17 12.78
CA MET A 43 18.48 -21.46 12.57
C MET A 43 19.23 -22.61 13.29
N ARG A 44 20.54 -22.58 13.38
CA ARG A 44 21.35 -23.56 14.16
C ARG A 44 21.14 -23.40 15.67
N LEU A 45 21.04 -22.17 16.18
CA LEU A 45 20.73 -21.91 17.57
C LEU A 45 19.30 -22.35 17.95
N ALA A 46 18.30 -22.12 17.07
CA ALA A 46 16.92 -22.58 17.27
C ALA A 46 16.80 -24.12 17.32
N ALA A 47 17.69 -24.84 16.61
CA ALA A 47 17.73 -26.30 16.64
C ALA A 47 18.32 -26.90 17.92
N THR A 48 18.98 -26.10 18.77
CA THR A 48 19.64 -26.55 20.01
C THR A 48 18.81 -26.38 21.29
N GLY A 49 17.50 -26.23 21.19
CA GLY A 49 16.58 -26.63 22.27
C GLY A 49 16.20 -25.62 23.34
N VAL A 50 16.69 -24.37 23.34
CA VAL A 50 16.29 -23.36 24.36
C VAL A 50 15.23 -22.39 23.87
N ALA A 51 15.12 -22.18 22.57
CA ALA A 51 14.11 -21.30 21.95
C ALA A 51 12.77 -22.04 21.64
N GLY A 52 12.75 -23.36 21.70
CA GLY A 52 11.57 -24.18 21.39
C GLY A 52 10.40 -24.00 22.36
N ALA A 53 10.68 -23.73 23.64
CA ALA A 53 9.65 -23.57 24.69
C ALA A 53 8.90 -22.23 24.57
N ALA A 54 9.55 -21.17 24.12
CA ALA A 54 8.91 -19.86 23.93
C ALA A 54 8.04 -19.82 22.65
N MET A 55 8.44 -20.53 21.61
CA MET A 55 7.64 -20.62 20.36
C MET A 55 6.44 -21.55 20.49
N ALA A 56 6.54 -22.62 21.30
CA ALA A 56 5.40 -23.51 21.57
C ALA A 56 4.29 -22.84 22.36
N SER A 57 4.60 -21.91 23.27
CA SER A 57 3.60 -21.14 24.02
C SER A 57 2.90 -20.09 23.16
N TRP A 58 3.54 -19.60 22.11
CA TRP A 58 2.94 -18.65 21.16
C TRP A 58 2.00 -19.37 20.17
N ALA A 59 2.43 -20.52 19.64
CA ALA A 59 1.62 -21.37 18.77
C ALA A 59 0.37 -21.95 19.48
N ALA A 60 0.46 -22.25 20.79
CA ALA A 60 -0.68 -22.74 21.56
C ALA A 60 -1.74 -21.66 21.81
N ARG A 61 -1.38 -20.39 21.88
CA ARG A 61 -2.35 -19.28 21.98
C ARG A 61 -3.10 -19.04 20.68
N ASP A 62 -2.44 -19.25 19.53
CA ASP A 62 -3.07 -19.11 18.21
C ASP A 62 -4.06 -20.26 17.92
N ALA A 63 -3.76 -21.49 18.37
CA ALA A 63 -4.62 -22.65 18.18
C ALA A 63 -5.93 -22.56 18.99
N LEU A 64 -5.94 -21.88 20.14
CA LEU A 64 -7.15 -21.67 20.95
C LEU A 64 -8.11 -20.60 20.38
N ALA A 65 -7.63 -19.76 19.43
CA ALA A 65 -8.46 -18.76 18.75
C ALA A 65 -9.22 -19.32 17.52
N GLN A 66 -8.91 -20.57 17.09
CA GLN A 66 -9.44 -21.14 15.85
C GLN A 66 -10.59 -22.18 16.03
N GLY A 67 -11.11 -22.36 17.22
CA GLY A 67 -12.22 -23.26 17.45
C GLY A 67 -13.58 -22.65 17.11
N VAL A 68 -14.00 -22.65 15.89
CA VAL A 68 -15.32 -22.94 15.29
C VAL A 68 -15.31 -22.56 13.80
N ALA A 69 -15.18 -23.50 12.90
CA ALA A 69 -15.49 -23.30 11.48
C ALA A 69 -16.08 -24.58 10.87
N GLY A 70 -17.29 -24.47 10.42
CA GLY A 70 -17.95 -25.45 9.56
C GLY A 70 -17.46 -25.39 8.13
N ALA A 71 -17.31 -26.54 7.52
CA ALA A 71 -16.78 -26.79 6.18
C ALA A 71 -17.74 -26.39 5.05
N GLY A 72 -17.18 -26.03 3.90
CA GLY A 72 -17.91 -25.92 2.63
C GLY A 72 -17.11 -25.13 1.57
N ALA A 73 -16.34 -25.84 0.76
CA ALA A 73 -15.52 -25.26 -0.30
C ALA A 73 -16.28 -25.17 -1.64
N GLY A 74 -16.18 -24.05 -2.29
CA GLY A 74 -16.48 -23.82 -3.70
C GLY A 74 -15.58 -22.73 -4.24
N ALA A 75 -14.68 -23.04 -5.17
CA ALA A 75 -13.84 -22.06 -5.85
C ALA A 75 -14.71 -21.14 -6.72
N GLY A 76 -14.96 -19.92 -6.28
CA GLY A 76 -15.71 -18.91 -7.04
C GLY A 76 -16.19 -17.79 -6.14
N ALA A 77 -16.02 -16.56 -6.55
CA ALA A 77 -16.46 -15.30 -5.94
C ALA A 77 -16.09 -15.14 -4.44
N SER A 78 -15.30 -14.13 -4.14
CA SER A 78 -15.02 -13.76 -2.75
C SER A 78 -16.35 -13.59 -1.99
N GLN A 79 -16.57 -14.41 -0.97
CA GLN A 79 -17.78 -14.28 -0.16
C GLN A 79 -17.77 -12.95 0.58
N ARG A 80 -18.83 -12.16 0.31
CA ARG A 80 -19.07 -10.91 1.00
C ARG A 80 -19.19 -11.16 2.51
N PRO A 81 -18.43 -10.45 3.37
CA PRO A 81 -18.49 -10.64 4.81
C PRO A 81 -19.85 -10.33 5.46
N GLY A 82 -20.69 -9.52 4.80
CA GLY A 82 -22.01 -9.15 5.29
C GLY A 82 -22.00 -8.15 6.46
N LYS A 83 -20.89 -7.42 6.66
CA LYS A 83 -20.74 -6.46 7.77
C LYS A 83 -21.03 -5.02 7.34
N LEU A 84 -20.78 -4.67 6.08
CA LEU A 84 -20.97 -3.34 5.52
C LEU A 84 -21.98 -3.37 4.37
N ALA A 85 -22.34 -2.19 3.87
CA ALA A 85 -23.24 -2.08 2.73
C ALA A 85 -22.67 -2.77 1.50
N ALA A 86 -23.51 -3.51 0.78
CA ALA A 86 -23.12 -4.16 -0.47
C ALA A 86 -22.77 -3.09 -1.52
N LEU A 87 -21.71 -3.35 -2.29
CA LEU A 87 -21.36 -2.57 -3.47
C LEU A 87 -21.40 -3.48 -4.69
N ALA A 88 -22.45 -3.33 -5.50
CA ALA A 88 -22.64 -4.15 -6.69
C ALA A 88 -21.52 -3.91 -7.70
N SER A 89 -20.95 -4.97 -8.24
CA SER A 89 -19.86 -4.91 -9.21
C SER A 89 -19.92 -6.07 -10.19
N GLY A 90 -19.44 -5.85 -11.42
CA GLY A 90 -19.19 -6.89 -12.40
C GLY A 90 -17.75 -7.38 -12.33
N LYS A 91 -17.45 -8.55 -12.93
CA LYS A 91 -16.07 -8.99 -13.11
C LYS A 91 -15.37 -8.11 -14.14
N SER A 92 -14.13 -7.71 -13.85
CA SER A 92 -13.32 -6.93 -14.81
C SER A 92 -12.92 -7.77 -16.02
N GLY A 93 -13.07 -7.21 -17.22
CA GLY A 93 -12.56 -7.77 -18.47
C GLY A 93 -11.13 -7.33 -18.82
N ILE A 94 -10.48 -6.53 -17.97
CA ILE A 94 -9.16 -5.98 -18.24
C ILE A 94 -8.09 -7.05 -17.99
N ALA A 95 -7.20 -7.23 -18.96
CA ALA A 95 -6.07 -8.16 -18.81
C ALA A 95 -5.17 -7.76 -17.64
N GLY A 96 -4.86 -8.71 -16.74
CA GLY A 96 -4.08 -8.47 -15.52
C GLY A 96 -4.89 -7.94 -14.33
N ALA A 97 -6.21 -7.74 -14.48
CA ALA A 97 -7.08 -7.31 -13.38
C ALA A 97 -7.40 -8.40 -12.36
N MET A 98 -7.06 -9.64 -12.66
CA MET A 98 -7.37 -10.79 -11.81
C MET A 98 -6.12 -11.65 -11.63
N THR A 99 -5.71 -11.91 -10.40
CA THR A 99 -4.76 -12.97 -10.06
C THR A 99 -5.52 -14.23 -9.67
N MET A 100 -4.91 -15.40 -9.93
CA MET A 100 -5.43 -16.72 -9.49
C MET A 100 -4.90 -17.13 -8.11
N GLU A 101 -4.17 -16.26 -7.44
CA GLU A 101 -3.61 -16.51 -6.13
C GLU A 101 -4.72 -16.54 -5.06
N LYS A 102 -4.48 -17.28 -3.96
CA LYS A 102 -5.43 -17.36 -2.84
C LYS A 102 -5.74 -15.97 -2.30
N ILE A 103 -7.02 -15.66 -2.19
CA ILE A 103 -7.49 -14.40 -1.60
C ILE A 103 -7.19 -14.42 -0.10
N THR A 104 -6.64 -13.32 0.42
CA THR A 104 -6.44 -13.11 1.85
C THR A 104 -7.79 -13.04 2.56
N ASP A 105 -7.88 -13.59 3.75
CA ASP A 105 -9.12 -13.53 4.54
C ASP A 105 -9.49 -12.09 4.87
N TYR A 106 -10.80 -11.78 4.85
CA TYR A 106 -11.28 -10.43 5.17
C TYR A 106 -10.80 -9.92 6.53
N LYS A 107 -10.75 -10.81 7.54
CA LYS A 107 -10.26 -10.48 8.89
C LYS A 107 -8.84 -9.91 8.79
N ASP A 108 -7.93 -10.61 8.12
CA ASP A 108 -6.55 -10.19 8.00
C ASP A 108 -6.43 -8.90 7.18
N ALA A 109 -7.13 -8.81 6.04
CA ALA A 109 -7.13 -7.61 5.20
C ALA A 109 -7.73 -6.38 5.90
N SER A 110 -8.62 -6.55 6.87
CA SER A 110 -9.29 -5.45 7.58
C SER A 110 -8.70 -5.11 8.94
N THR A 111 -7.83 -5.96 9.51
CA THR A 111 -7.25 -5.74 10.85
C THR A 111 -5.73 -5.51 10.84
N TYR A 112 -5.07 -5.75 9.72
CA TYR A 112 -3.63 -5.55 9.53
C TYR A 112 -3.40 -4.46 8.47
N ASN A 113 -3.26 -3.20 8.89
CA ASN A 113 -3.27 -2.05 7.99
C ASN A 113 -2.13 -1.07 8.30
N ASN A 114 -1.64 -0.39 7.27
CA ASN A 114 -0.86 0.83 7.38
C ASN A 114 -1.78 2.02 7.03
N PHE A 115 -2.22 2.79 8.02
CA PHE A 115 -2.98 4.01 7.83
C PHE A 115 -2.58 5.00 8.94
N TYR A 116 -1.52 5.74 8.65
CA TYR A 116 -0.76 6.52 9.65
C TYR A 116 -1.56 7.63 10.32
N GLU A 117 -2.64 8.08 9.70
CA GLU A 117 -3.59 9.03 10.29
C GLU A 117 -4.26 8.47 11.56
N PHE A 118 -4.24 7.14 11.74
CA PHE A 118 -4.80 6.45 12.92
C PHE A 118 -3.75 5.87 13.86
N GLY A 119 -2.49 5.83 13.47
CA GLY A 119 -1.38 5.32 14.27
C GLY A 119 -0.35 4.55 13.45
N THR A 120 0.67 4.06 14.13
CA THR A 120 1.83 3.40 13.51
C THR A 120 1.81 1.89 13.63
N ASP A 121 1.02 1.35 14.55
CA ASP A 121 0.83 -0.09 14.69
C ASP A 121 -0.17 -0.62 13.65
N LYS A 122 0.01 -1.86 13.19
CA LYS A 122 -0.85 -2.48 12.17
C LYS A 122 -2.29 -2.64 12.63
N SER A 123 -2.52 -2.77 13.92
CA SER A 123 -3.85 -2.87 14.52
C SER A 123 -4.52 -1.51 14.79
N ASP A 124 -3.74 -0.43 14.87
CA ASP A 124 -4.23 0.91 15.19
C ASP A 124 -5.38 1.36 14.28
N PRO A 125 -5.28 1.24 12.94
CA PRO A 125 -6.36 1.69 12.06
C PRO A 125 -7.67 0.94 12.30
N TRP A 126 -7.61 -0.38 12.50
CA TRP A 126 -8.80 -1.18 12.80
C TRP A 126 -9.47 -0.76 14.11
N GLN A 127 -8.70 -0.44 15.13
CA GLN A 127 -9.23 -0.05 16.44
C GLN A 127 -9.73 1.40 16.47
N LYS A 128 -9.13 2.30 15.70
CA LYS A 128 -9.33 3.75 15.84
C LYS A 128 -10.12 4.40 14.69
N ALA A 129 -10.17 3.78 13.51
CA ALA A 129 -10.82 4.40 12.34
C ALA A 129 -12.36 4.48 12.42
N GLY A 130 -12.98 3.94 13.46
CA GLY A 130 -14.41 4.09 13.70
C GLY A 130 -14.87 5.56 13.83
N THR A 131 -13.97 6.48 14.14
CA THR A 131 -14.23 7.93 14.21
C THR A 131 -14.31 8.61 12.85
N LEU A 132 -13.78 8.00 11.78
CA LEU A 132 -13.80 8.56 10.42
C LEU A 132 -15.25 8.65 9.89
N LYS A 133 -15.64 9.84 9.50
CA LYS A 133 -16.93 10.09 8.86
C LYS A 133 -16.77 10.05 7.34
N THR A 134 -17.39 9.09 6.71
CA THR A 134 -17.30 8.86 5.25
C THR A 134 -18.50 9.45 4.48
N THR A 135 -19.46 10.05 5.16
CA THR A 135 -20.64 10.69 4.58
C THR A 135 -20.99 11.96 5.38
N PRO A 136 -21.22 13.11 4.72
CA PRO A 136 -20.99 13.36 3.29
C PRO A 136 -19.50 13.38 2.92
N TRP A 137 -19.17 12.99 1.67
CA TRP A 137 -17.81 13.03 1.17
C TRP A 137 -17.72 13.70 -0.18
N THR A 138 -16.69 14.51 -0.35
CA THR A 138 -16.43 15.23 -1.60
C THR A 138 -14.96 15.11 -1.99
N VAL A 139 -14.71 14.89 -3.26
CA VAL A 139 -13.37 14.91 -3.86
C VAL A 139 -13.29 16.10 -4.81
N GLU A 140 -12.37 17.00 -4.53
CA GLU A 140 -12.08 18.14 -5.40
C GLU A 140 -11.08 17.72 -6.49
N VAL A 141 -11.43 17.98 -7.77
CA VAL A 141 -10.54 17.78 -8.90
C VAL A 141 -10.15 19.13 -9.47
N GLU A 142 -8.85 19.43 -9.50
CA GLU A 142 -8.32 20.76 -9.84
C GLU A 142 -6.98 20.69 -10.62
N GLY A 143 -6.40 21.86 -10.88
CA GLY A 143 -5.11 22.03 -11.54
C GLY A 143 -5.23 22.07 -13.06
N LEU A 144 -4.32 21.38 -13.76
CA LEU A 144 -4.20 21.44 -15.22
C LEU A 144 -5.26 20.56 -15.91
N VAL A 145 -6.53 20.90 -15.73
CA VAL A 145 -7.71 20.27 -16.34
C VAL A 145 -8.62 21.32 -16.96
N LYS A 146 -9.37 20.95 -18.01
CA LYS A 146 -10.39 21.84 -18.59
C LYS A 146 -11.67 21.92 -17.77
N LYS A 147 -11.99 20.85 -17.02
CA LYS A 147 -13.23 20.70 -16.27
C LYS A 147 -12.93 20.44 -14.78
N PRO A 148 -12.41 21.43 -14.03
CA PRO A 148 -12.28 21.29 -12.60
C PRO A 148 -13.67 21.17 -11.96
N ALA A 149 -13.81 20.29 -10.96
CA ALA A 149 -15.10 20.05 -10.33
C ALA A 149 -14.93 19.48 -8.91
N LYS A 150 -16.00 19.59 -8.11
CA LYS A 150 -16.16 18.85 -6.86
C LYS A 150 -17.16 17.74 -7.08
N TYR A 151 -16.70 16.50 -6.90
CA TYR A 151 -17.53 15.30 -7.03
C TYR A 151 -17.94 14.83 -5.64
N THR A 152 -19.23 14.65 -5.43
CA THR A 152 -19.70 13.89 -4.26
C THR A 152 -19.33 12.41 -4.43
N LEU A 153 -19.37 11.63 -3.34
CA LEU A 153 -19.16 10.19 -3.43
C LEU A 153 -20.15 9.54 -4.39
N GLU A 154 -21.41 9.99 -4.35
CA GLU A 154 -22.50 9.52 -5.21
C GLU A 154 -22.23 9.80 -6.68
N ASP A 155 -21.67 10.98 -7.01
CA ASP A 155 -21.28 11.33 -8.38
C ASP A 155 -20.16 10.41 -8.88
N LEU A 156 -19.14 10.17 -8.02
CA LEU A 156 -18.06 9.26 -8.36
C LEU A 156 -18.56 7.83 -8.59
N LEU A 157 -19.46 7.34 -7.73
CA LEU A 157 -20.02 5.99 -7.87
C LEU A 157 -20.86 5.82 -9.14
N LYS A 158 -21.53 6.87 -9.60
CA LYS A 158 -22.35 6.88 -10.83
C LYS A 158 -21.52 7.06 -12.11
N LEU A 159 -20.30 7.55 -12.00
CA LEU A 159 -19.46 7.90 -13.16
C LEU A 159 -19.25 6.70 -14.10
N ARG A 160 -19.02 5.51 -13.53
CA ARG A 160 -18.81 4.25 -14.25
C ARG A 160 -19.36 3.07 -13.45
N ALA A 161 -19.70 2.01 -14.16
CA ALA A 161 -20.02 0.73 -13.56
C ALA A 161 -18.82 0.23 -12.73
N GLN A 162 -19.10 -0.29 -11.54
CA GLN A 162 -18.09 -0.83 -10.66
C GLN A 162 -17.64 -2.21 -11.15
N GLU A 163 -16.34 -2.48 -11.07
CA GLU A 163 -15.72 -3.75 -11.40
C GLU A 163 -15.03 -4.35 -10.18
N GLU A 164 -15.12 -5.67 -10.01
CA GLU A 164 -14.27 -6.39 -9.08
C GLU A 164 -12.94 -6.73 -9.74
N ARG A 165 -11.84 -6.45 -9.04
CA ARG A 165 -10.47 -6.75 -9.46
C ARG A 165 -9.69 -7.38 -8.31
N ILE A 166 -9.05 -8.51 -8.57
CA ILE A 166 -8.28 -9.23 -7.57
C ILE A 166 -6.80 -8.93 -7.75
N TYR A 167 -6.24 -8.11 -6.88
CA TYR A 167 -4.85 -7.70 -6.93
C TYR A 167 -4.06 -8.18 -5.74
N ARG A 168 -2.82 -8.63 -6.00
CA ARG A 168 -1.81 -8.72 -4.98
C ARG A 168 -1.18 -7.36 -4.77
N LEU A 169 -1.29 -6.82 -3.56
CA LEU A 169 -0.60 -5.60 -3.13
C LEU A 169 0.55 -5.97 -2.22
N ARG A 170 1.74 -5.46 -2.55
CA ARG A 170 2.95 -5.63 -1.74
C ARG A 170 3.26 -4.34 -0.99
N CYS A 171 3.50 -4.46 0.31
CA CYS A 171 4.08 -3.39 1.11
C CYS A 171 5.60 -3.36 0.94
N VAL A 172 6.20 -2.17 1.02
CA VAL A 172 7.65 -2.01 1.07
C VAL A 172 8.27 -2.71 2.29
N GLU A 173 7.50 -2.96 3.34
CA GLU A 173 7.88 -3.71 4.54
C GLU A 173 8.00 -5.24 4.30
N GLY A 174 7.92 -5.70 3.06
CA GLY A 174 8.15 -7.11 2.70
C GLY A 174 6.97 -8.05 2.98
N TRP A 175 5.75 -7.55 3.07
CA TRP A 175 4.55 -8.38 3.16
C TRP A 175 3.54 -8.04 2.05
N SER A 176 2.61 -8.95 1.79
CA SER A 176 1.59 -8.77 0.76
C SER A 176 0.26 -9.41 1.15
N MET A 177 -0.80 -8.92 0.48
CA MET A 177 -2.16 -9.45 0.53
C MET A 177 -2.74 -9.53 -0.87
N VAL A 178 -3.63 -10.49 -1.10
CA VAL A 178 -4.46 -10.63 -2.30
C VAL A 178 -5.88 -10.23 -1.95
N ILE A 179 -6.33 -9.11 -2.50
CA ILE A 179 -7.62 -8.50 -2.09
C ILE A 179 -8.50 -8.30 -3.32
N PRO A 180 -9.79 -8.70 -3.26
CA PRO A 180 -10.79 -8.37 -4.28
C PRO A 180 -11.29 -6.94 -4.04
N TRP A 181 -10.79 -6.02 -4.83
CA TRP A 181 -11.15 -4.60 -4.81
C TRP A 181 -12.34 -4.32 -5.71
N VAL A 182 -13.14 -3.34 -5.35
CA VAL A 182 -14.29 -2.85 -6.16
C VAL A 182 -14.10 -1.39 -6.50
N GLY A 183 -14.15 -1.08 -7.80
CA GLY A 183 -13.95 0.27 -8.30
C GLY A 183 -13.97 0.31 -9.82
N TYR A 184 -13.36 1.33 -10.41
CA TYR A 184 -13.15 1.44 -11.86
C TYR A 184 -11.80 2.08 -12.17
N SER A 185 -11.33 1.93 -13.42
CA SER A 185 -10.05 2.54 -13.82
C SER A 185 -10.04 4.04 -13.56
N LEU A 186 -9.01 4.55 -12.87
CA LEU A 186 -8.82 5.98 -12.63
C LEU A 186 -8.85 6.78 -13.95
N ALA A 187 -8.42 6.18 -15.06
CA ALA A 187 -8.46 6.79 -16.38
C ALA A 187 -9.86 7.29 -16.79
N GLU A 188 -10.92 6.69 -16.27
CA GLU A 188 -12.29 7.11 -16.58
C GLU A 188 -12.65 8.47 -15.94
N LEU A 189 -12.22 8.71 -14.71
CA LEU A 189 -12.33 10.04 -14.10
C LEU A 189 -11.43 11.05 -14.83
N ILE A 190 -10.19 10.66 -15.15
CA ILE A 190 -9.22 11.52 -15.85
C ILE A 190 -9.79 11.98 -17.20
N LYS A 191 -10.35 11.07 -18.00
CA LYS A 191 -11.00 11.41 -19.27
C LYS A 191 -12.15 12.40 -19.09
N THR A 192 -12.92 12.29 -18.01
CA THR A 192 -14.08 13.17 -17.74
C THR A 192 -13.66 14.61 -17.46
N VAL A 193 -12.51 14.81 -16.77
CA VAL A 193 -12.03 16.14 -16.40
C VAL A 193 -11.16 16.80 -17.47
N GLU A 194 -10.84 16.09 -18.55
CA GLU A 194 -10.08 16.56 -19.71
C GLU A 194 -8.76 17.26 -19.34
N PRO A 195 -7.70 16.52 -18.96
CA PRO A 195 -6.42 17.12 -18.62
C PRO A 195 -5.85 17.95 -19.77
N LEU A 196 -5.20 19.05 -19.44
CA LEU A 196 -4.44 19.85 -20.39
C LEU A 196 -3.19 19.08 -20.84
N GLY A 197 -2.70 19.34 -22.06
CA GLY A 197 -1.50 18.70 -22.59
C GLY A 197 -0.21 18.95 -21.77
N SER A 198 -0.22 19.97 -20.91
CA SER A 198 0.86 20.28 -19.97
C SER A 198 0.82 19.43 -18.69
N ALA A 199 -0.28 18.77 -18.37
CA ALA A 199 -0.39 17.91 -17.20
C ALA A 199 0.50 16.67 -17.36
N LYS A 200 1.51 16.52 -16.50
CA LYS A 200 2.45 15.39 -16.50
C LYS A 200 2.26 14.44 -15.34
N TYR A 201 1.68 14.94 -14.24
CA TYR A 201 1.49 14.20 -13.00
C TYR A 201 0.09 14.42 -12.45
N VAL A 202 -0.34 13.48 -11.63
CA VAL A 202 -1.57 13.54 -10.83
C VAL A 202 -1.17 13.40 -9.37
N GLU A 203 -1.52 14.39 -8.56
CA GLU A 203 -1.33 14.42 -7.11
C GLU A 203 -2.62 14.04 -6.40
N PHE A 204 -2.51 13.23 -5.36
CA PHE A 204 -3.62 12.78 -4.52
C PHE A 204 -3.39 13.26 -3.09
N VAL A 205 -4.33 14.05 -2.56
CA VAL A 205 -4.27 14.54 -1.18
C VAL A 205 -5.33 13.79 -0.37
N THR A 206 -4.92 13.27 0.78
CA THR A 206 -5.79 12.53 1.69
C THR A 206 -6.40 13.46 2.73
N LEU A 207 -7.46 13.02 3.39
CA LEU A 207 -8.05 13.75 4.51
C LEU A 207 -7.01 13.84 5.66
N ALA A 208 -6.90 15.02 6.26
CA ALA A 208 -6.12 15.23 7.48
C ALA A 208 -6.97 16.02 8.48
N ASP A 209 -7.83 15.33 9.20
CA ASP A 209 -8.70 15.92 10.22
C ASP A 209 -8.37 15.34 11.61
N PRO A 210 -7.68 16.09 12.48
CA PRO A 210 -7.29 15.62 13.82
C PRO A 210 -8.48 15.30 14.74
N LYS A 211 -9.71 15.75 14.40
CA LYS A 211 -10.92 15.43 15.17
C LYS A 211 -11.39 13.99 14.94
N THR A 212 -11.15 13.46 13.73
CA THR A 212 -11.59 12.12 13.33
C THR A 212 -10.44 11.16 13.06
N MET A 213 -9.22 11.68 12.94
CA MET A 213 -7.99 10.96 12.66
C MET A 213 -6.94 11.30 13.74
N PRO A 214 -6.90 10.57 14.84
CA PRO A 214 -6.22 11.00 16.08
C PRO A 214 -4.69 11.10 15.97
N PHE A 215 -4.08 10.55 14.92
CA PHE A 215 -2.62 10.60 14.75
C PHE A 215 -2.16 11.69 13.76
N VAL A 216 -3.10 12.38 13.12
CA VAL A 216 -2.83 13.59 12.31
C VAL A 216 -2.24 14.69 13.20
N GLY A 217 -1.16 15.31 12.74
CA GLY A 217 -0.38 16.27 13.52
C GLY A 217 0.79 15.66 14.29
N SER A 218 0.93 14.31 14.31
CA SER A 218 2.14 13.65 14.81
C SER A 218 3.36 14.01 13.93
N ARG A 219 4.57 13.81 14.50
CA ARG A 219 5.83 14.11 13.78
C ARG A 219 6.30 12.97 12.87
N VAL A 220 5.48 11.94 12.64
CA VAL A 220 5.86 10.78 11.83
C VAL A 220 5.94 11.14 10.34
N LEU A 221 4.98 11.93 9.86
CA LEU A 221 4.91 12.42 8.48
C LEU A 221 4.48 13.89 8.46
N GLU A 222 4.69 14.56 7.33
CA GLU A 222 3.99 15.81 7.03
C GLU A 222 2.54 15.52 6.64
N TRP A 223 1.62 16.31 7.19
CA TRP A 223 0.18 16.20 6.91
C TRP A 223 -0.32 17.34 6.03
N PRO A 224 -1.27 17.13 5.14
CA PRO A 224 -1.92 15.85 4.82
C PRO A 224 -0.95 14.86 4.15
N TYR A 225 -1.29 13.56 4.20
CA TYR A 225 -0.58 12.57 3.41
C TYR A 225 -0.81 12.84 1.92
N VAL A 226 0.25 12.90 1.14
CA VAL A 226 0.22 13.20 -0.29
C VAL A 226 0.91 12.09 -1.06
N GLU A 227 0.29 11.67 -2.16
CA GLU A 227 0.88 10.76 -3.13
C GLU A 227 0.75 11.28 -4.55
N GLY A 228 1.54 10.72 -5.45
CA GLY A 228 1.56 11.13 -6.84
C GLY A 228 1.82 9.98 -7.82
N LEU A 229 1.29 10.13 -9.02
CA LEU A 229 1.55 9.26 -10.17
C LEU A 229 1.93 10.11 -11.37
N ARG A 230 2.76 9.56 -12.28
CA ARG A 230 2.86 10.13 -13.62
C ARG A 230 1.51 9.96 -14.35
N MET A 231 1.27 10.79 -15.35
CA MET A 231 0.02 10.74 -16.12
C MET A 231 -0.18 9.38 -16.81
N ASP A 232 0.86 8.76 -17.35
CA ASP A 232 0.78 7.44 -17.98
C ASP A 232 0.49 6.32 -16.97
N GLU A 233 0.99 6.42 -15.75
CA GLU A 233 0.68 5.51 -14.65
C GLU A 233 -0.77 5.69 -14.16
N ALA A 234 -1.22 6.93 -14.05
CA ALA A 234 -2.60 7.26 -13.69
C ALA A 234 -3.61 6.83 -14.78
N MET A 235 -3.22 6.90 -16.06
CA MET A 235 -4.01 6.45 -17.20
C MET A 235 -3.91 4.94 -17.46
N ASN A 236 -3.04 4.21 -16.76
CA ASN A 236 -2.95 2.77 -16.91
C ASN A 236 -4.28 2.09 -16.53
N PRO A 237 -4.81 1.18 -17.36
CA PRO A 237 -6.09 0.52 -17.07
C PRO A 237 -6.15 -0.18 -15.72
N LEU A 238 -5.01 -0.64 -15.19
CA LEU A 238 -4.91 -1.33 -13.90
C LEU A 238 -4.91 -0.38 -12.69
N THR A 239 -4.66 0.92 -12.87
CA THR A 239 -4.79 1.90 -11.79
C THR A 239 -6.26 2.05 -11.43
N LEU A 240 -6.64 1.67 -10.21
CA LEU A 240 -8.02 1.61 -9.77
C LEU A 240 -8.35 2.76 -8.82
N LEU A 241 -9.42 3.49 -9.12
CA LEU A 241 -10.12 4.31 -8.14
C LEU A 241 -11.11 3.40 -7.43
N THR A 242 -10.92 3.21 -6.13
CA THR A 242 -11.50 2.10 -5.37
C THR A 242 -12.48 2.60 -4.32
N PHE A 243 -13.65 1.98 -4.25
CA PHE A 243 -14.74 2.31 -3.33
C PHE A 243 -15.15 1.15 -2.44
N GLY A 244 -14.68 -0.07 -2.76
CA GLY A 244 -15.05 -1.27 -2.02
C GLY A 244 -14.01 -2.36 -2.07
N MET A 245 -14.24 -3.39 -1.26
CA MET A 245 -13.50 -4.64 -1.24
C MET A 245 -14.41 -5.79 -0.75
N TYR A 246 -14.17 -7.00 -1.24
CA TYR A 246 -14.99 -8.19 -0.91
C TYR A 246 -16.51 -7.99 -1.16
N GLY A 247 -16.87 -7.24 -2.21
CA GLY A 247 -18.28 -6.99 -2.56
C GLY A 247 -19.03 -6.00 -1.64
N GLU A 248 -18.32 -5.33 -0.73
CA GLU A 248 -18.85 -4.32 0.20
C GLU A 248 -18.14 -2.98 -0.01
N VAL A 249 -18.73 -1.89 0.51
CA VAL A 249 -18.03 -0.61 0.60
C VAL A 249 -16.76 -0.74 1.43
N LEU A 250 -15.79 0.15 1.22
CA LEU A 250 -14.52 0.12 1.97
C LEU A 250 -14.74 0.27 3.47
N PRO A 251 -14.12 -0.58 4.30
CA PRO A 251 -14.00 -0.28 5.74
C PRO A 251 -13.14 0.97 5.96
N ASN A 252 -13.42 1.70 7.04
CA ASN A 252 -12.70 2.93 7.37
C ASN A 252 -11.19 2.74 7.39
N GLN A 253 -10.69 1.70 8.07
CA GLN A 253 -9.28 1.36 8.21
C GLN A 253 -8.60 0.98 6.89
N ASN A 254 -9.37 0.65 5.86
CA ASN A 254 -8.87 0.33 4.53
C ASN A 254 -8.88 1.53 3.58
N GLY A 255 -9.17 2.75 4.08
CA GLY A 255 -9.09 3.98 3.31
C GLY A 255 -10.40 4.46 2.71
N ALA A 256 -11.53 4.16 3.39
CA ALA A 256 -12.86 4.63 2.99
C ALA A 256 -12.93 6.16 2.86
N PRO A 257 -13.89 6.69 2.10
CA PRO A 257 -14.80 5.98 1.20
C PRO A 257 -14.20 5.79 -0.21
N VAL A 258 -13.06 6.43 -0.51
CA VAL A 258 -12.40 6.35 -1.81
C VAL A 258 -10.88 6.37 -1.66
N ARG A 259 -10.21 5.44 -2.35
CA ARG A 259 -8.76 5.29 -2.35
C ARG A 259 -8.22 4.90 -3.71
N LEU A 260 -6.90 4.96 -3.87
CA LEU A 260 -6.20 4.33 -4.98
C LEU A 260 -5.79 2.89 -4.65
N VAL A 261 -5.71 2.06 -5.70
CA VAL A 261 -5.00 0.80 -5.71
C VAL A 261 -4.19 0.70 -7.00
N VAL A 262 -2.86 0.58 -6.85
CA VAL A 262 -1.90 0.51 -7.97
C VAL A 262 -1.08 -0.76 -7.81
N PRO A 263 -1.42 -1.87 -8.52
CA PRO A 263 -0.92 -3.21 -8.19
C PRO A 263 0.58 -3.42 -8.39
N TRP A 264 1.24 -2.65 -9.27
CA TRP A 264 2.67 -2.77 -9.52
C TRP A 264 3.55 -1.84 -8.66
N LYS A 265 2.93 -1.02 -7.80
CA LYS A 265 3.64 -0.13 -6.86
C LYS A 265 3.54 -0.64 -5.43
N TYR A 266 4.52 -0.30 -4.62
CA TYR A 266 4.42 -0.55 -3.18
C TYR A 266 3.18 0.13 -2.60
N GLY A 267 2.56 -0.53 -1.62
CA GLY A 267 1.25 -0.16 -1.08
C GLY A 267 1.10 1.28 -0.59
N PHE A 268 2.20 1.93 -0.16
CA PHE A 268 2.16 3.32 0.28
C PHE A 268 1.84 4.31 -0.84
N LYS A 269 2.06 3.95 -2.12
CA LYS A 269 1.66 4.75 -3.27
C LYS A 269 0.15 4.84 -3.48
N SER A 270 -0.62 4.02 -2.79
CA SER A 270 -2.08 3.94 -2.90
C SER A 270 -2.72 4.82 -1.83
N GLY A 271 -2.83 6.13 -2.10
CA GLY A 271 -3.45 7.12 -1.20
C GLY A 271 -4.85 6.71 -0.76
N LYS A 272 -5.18 6.96 0.53
CA LYS A 272 -6.42 6.55 1.20
C LYS A 272 -7.27 7.76 1.55
N SER A 273 -8.61 7.60 1.66
CA SER A 273 -9.52 8.67 2.07
C SER A 273 -9.24 9.97 1.31
N ILE A 274 -9.23 9.88 -0.03
CA ILE A 274 -8.84 10.97 -0.93
C ILE A 274 -9.89 12.08 -0.87
N VAL A 275 -9.44 13.32 -0.70
CA VAL A 275 -10.27 14.53 -0.72
C VAL A 275 -9.94 15.46 -1.88
N LYS A 276 -8.75 15.28 -2.51
CA LYS A 276 -8.34 16.11 -3.64
C LYS A 276 -7.51 15.33 -4.63
N ILE A 277 -7.74 15.60 -5.93
CA ILE A 277 -6.94 15.11 -7.06
C ILE A 277 -6.52 16.33 -7.86
N ARG A 278 -5.20 16.59 -7.93
CA ARG A 278 -4.64 17.76 -8.62
C ARG A 278 -3.79 17.32 -9.79
N PHE A 279 -4.00 17.95 -10.95
CA PHE A 279 -3.19 17.75 -12.15
C PHE A 279 -2.11 18.82 -12.23
N THR A 280 -0.84 18.41 -12.41
CA THR A 280 0.31 19.31 -12.36
C THR A 280 1.34 18.97 -13.45
N ASP A 281 2.14 19.95 -13.84
CA ASP A 281 3.31 19.80 -14.72
C ASP A 281 4.58 19.41 -13.98
N LYS A 282 4.61 19.58 -12.65
CA LYS A 282 5.73 19.26 -11.77
C LYS A 282 5.47 17.99 -10.98
N GLU A 283 6.54 17.24 -10.72
CA GLU A 283 6.48 16.03 -9.87
C GLU A 283 6.04 16.42 -8.46
N PRO A 284 4.97 15.77 -7.92
CA PRO A 284 4.53 16.04 -6.56
C PRO A 284 5.54 15.56 -5.52
N HIS A 285 5.73 16.36 -4.48
CA HIS A 285 6.48 15.94 -3.30
C HIS A 285 5.62 15.02 -2.44
N THR A 286 5.84 13.71 -2.51
CA THR A 286 5.05 12.70 -1.79
C THR A 286 5.46 12.58 -0.33
N ALA A 287 4.56 12.07 0.52
CA ALA A 287 4.75 12.03 1.97
C ALA A 287 6.02 11.29 2.38
N TRP A 288 6.25 10.08 1.85
CA TRP A 288 7.44 9.30 2.19
C TRP A 288 8.73 9.83 1.54
N ASN A 289 8.65 10.41 0.34
CA ASN A 289 9.81 11.06 -0.27
C ASN A 289 10.26 12.27 0.58
N LYS A 290 9.34 13.06 1.11
CA LYS A 290 9.66 14.15 2.05
C LYS A 290 10.28 13.62 3.34
N ALA A 291 9.73 12.54 3.90
CA ALA A 291 10.18 11.99 5.17
C ALA A 291 11.56 11.32 5.08
N ALA A 292 11.85 10.61 3.97
CA ALA A 292 13.09 9.86 3.79
C ALA A 292 13.41 9.66 2.29
N ALA A 293 13.84 10.72 1.60
CA ALA A 293 14.12 10.70 0.16
C ALA A 293 15.20 9.67 -0.25
N SER A 294 16.13 9.33 0.65
CA SER A 294 17.15 8.31 0.41
C SER A 294 16.61 6.87 0.42
N GLU A 295 15.38 6.66 0.91
CA GLU A 295 14.76 5.34 1.04
C GLU A 295 13.53 5.18 0.15
N TYR A 296 12.79 6.26 -0.11
CA TYR A 296 11.52 6.23 -0.82
C TYR A 296 11.51 7.18 -2.01
N GLY A 297 11.70 6.62 -3.21
CA GLY A 297 11.60 7.38 -4.45
C GLY A 297 10.14 7.64 -4.87
N PHE A 298 9.94 8.57 -5.79
CA PHE A 298 8.63 8.92 -6.32
C PHE A 298 7.94 7.72 -7.00
N TYR A 299 8.66 6.95 -7.81
CA TYR A 299 8.04 5.85 -8.59
C TYR A 299 7.66 4.66 -7.73
N SER A 300 8.55 4.19 -6.89
CA SER A 300 8.34 3.08 -5.93
C SER A 300 7.61 1.88 -6.50
N ASN A 301 8.07 1.43 -7.68
CA ASN A 301 7.59 0.20 -8.29
C ASN A 301 8.11 -1.00 -7.52
N VAL A 302 7.29 -2.04 -7.38
CA VAL A 302 7.73 -3.29 -6.75
C VAL A 302 8.84 -3.92 -7.57
N ASN A 303 10.02 -4.05 -6.98
CA ASN A 303 11.17 -4.71 -7.59
C ASN A 303 11.89 -5.57 -6.55
N PRO A 304 11.67 -6.90 -6.56
CA PRO A 304 12.34 -7.82 -5.64
C PRO A 304 13.85 -7.91 -5.81
N GLY A 305 14.39 -7.47 -6.96
CA GLY A 305 15.83 -7.43 -7.24
C GLY A 305 16.54 -6.20 -6.69
N VAL A 306 15.81 -5.23 -6.11
CA VAL A 306 16.36 -4.00 -5.53
C VAL A 306 15.97 -3.93 -4.07
N ASP A 307 16.93 -4.04 -3.19
CA ASP A 307 16.70 -4.00 -1.74
C ASP A 307 16.37 -2.57 -1.26
N HIS A 308 15.56 -2.49 -0.21
CA HIS A 308 15.45 -1.27 0.58
C HIS A 308 16.77 -1.05 1.35
N PRO A 309 17.22 0.19 1.60
CA PRO A 309 18.49 0.44 2.32
C PRO A 309 18.62 -0.27 3.66
N ARG A 310 17.51 -0.65 4.30
CA ARG A 310 17.50 -1.27 5.63
C ARG A 310 17.10 -2.75 5.65
N TRP A 311 16.49 -3.30 4.58
CA TRP A 311 16.07 -4.71 4.51
C TRP A 311 16.01 -5.21 3.07
N SER A 312 16.01 -6.54 2.90
CA SER A 312 15.91 -7.17 1.59
C SER A 312 14.48 -7.20 1.06
N GLN A 313 14.35 -6.99 -0.25
CA GLN A 313 13.09 -7.13 -0.99
C GLN A 313 12.97 -8.47 -1.74
N ALA A 314 13.98 -9.34 -1.66
CA ALA A 314 14.00 -10.59 -2.40
C ALA A 314 12.88 -11.56 -2.02
N THR A 315 12.34 -11.43 -0.81
CA THR A 315 11.26 -12.28 -0.29
C THR A 315 10.13 -11.46 0.27
N GLU A 316 8.94 -12.06 0.38
CA GLU A 316 7.78 -11.43 1.00
C GLU A 316 7.02 -12.42 1.88
N ARG A 317 6.40 -11.90 2.95
CA ARG A 317 5.50 -12.66 3.81
C ARG A 317 4.04 -12.45 3.35
N ARG A 318 3.34 -13.52 3.03
CA ARG A 318 1.90 -13.46 2.74
C ARG A 318 1.11 -13.44 4.03
N ILE A 319 0.30 -12.41 4.21
CA ILE A 319 -0.58 -12.30 5.39
C ILE A 319 -1.72 -13.32 5.23
N GLY A 320 -2.01 -14.08 6.31
CA GLY A 320 -3.07 -15.11 6.33
C GLY A 320 -2.68 -16.46 5.71
N GLU A 321 -1.42 -16.67 5.34
CA GLU A 321 -0.92 -17.98 4.92
C GLU A 321 -0.10 -18.64 6.04
N GLU A 322 -0.50 -19.84 6.46
CA GLU A 322 0.26 -20.64 7.42
C GLU A 322 1.61 -21.05 6.84
N GLY A 323 2.66 -20.91 7.63
CA GLY A 323 4.02 -21.22 7.21
C GLY A 323 4.66 -20.18 6.31
N GLY A 324 4.08 -18.99 6.17
CA GLY A 324 4.47 -17.88 5.32
C GLY A 324 5.83 -17.26 5.64
N LEU A 325 6.87 -18.08 5.76
CA LEU A 325 8.25 -17.69 5.68
C LEU A 325 8.60 -17.51 4.20
N PHE A 326 8.43 -16.26 3.71
CA PHE A 326 9.14 -15.72 2.57
C PHE A 326 9.06 -16.52 1.26
N ALA A 327 7.92 -16.44 0.58
CA ALA A 327 7.87 -16.77 -0.84
C ALA A 327 8.80 -15.84 -1.64
N PRO A 328 9.43 -16.30 -2.74
CA PRO A 328 10.15 -15.40 -3.65
C PRO A 328 9.23 -14.25 -4.07
N GLY A 329 9.70 -13.02 -3.90
CA GLY A 329 8.92 -11.85 -4.28
C GLY A 329 8.70 -11.83 -5.79
N SER A 330 7.45 -11.97 -6.25
CA SER A 330 7.09 -11.77 -7.64
C SER A 330 6.44 -10.41 -7.80
N ALA A 331 7.01 -9.56 -8.64
CA ALA A 331 6.34 -8.35 -9.09
C ALA A 331 5.22 -8.74 -10.07
N GLN A 332 3.98 -8.35 -9.81
CA GLN A 332 2.94 -8.31 -10.83
C GLN A 332 3.19 -7.08 -11.71
N ALA A 333 4.23 -7.15 -12.56
CA ALA A 333 4.38 -6.15 -13.59
C ALA A 333 3.47 -6.53 -14.74
N PRO A 334 2.60 -5.63 -15.25
CA PRO A 334 2.07 -5.80 -16.58
C PRO A 334 3.29 -5.85 -17.52
N ARG A 335 3.37 -6.87 -18.36
CA ARG A 335 4.31 -6.87 -19.47
C ARG A 335 3.88 -5.76 -20.42
N SER A 336 4.19 -4.51 -20.09
CA SER A 336 4.18 -3.44 -21.07
C SER A 336 5.49 -3.54 -21.83
N THR A 337 5.39 -3.72 -23.14
CA THR A 337 6.49 -3.70 -24.11
C THR A 337 7.10 -2.29 -24.25
N THR A 338 6.95 -1.43 -23.29
CA THR A 338 7.60 -0.13 -23.24
C THR A 338 8.70 -0.19 -22.19
N SER A 339 9.92 -0.35 -22.63
CA SER A 339 11.14 -0.22 -21.88
C SER A 339 11.16 1.11 -21.11
N CYS A 340 10.70 1.11 -19.86
CA CYS A 340 11.01 2.19 -18.95
C CYS A 340 12.47 2.05 -18.56
N ARG A 341 13.33 2.86 -19.16
CA ARG A 341 14.72 3.02 -18.69
C ARG A 341 14.68 3.33 -17.21
N SER A 342 15.33 2.47 -16.43
CA SER A 342 15.67 2.71 -15.05
C SER A 342 16.51 3.99 -14.98
N GLY A 343 15.89 5.09 -14.58
CA GLY A 343 16.63 6.27 -14.15
C GLY A 343 17.23 5.96 -12.78
N THR A 344 18.47 5.51 -12.79
CA THR A 344 19.37 5.58 -11.64
C THR A 344 19.80 7.04 -11.52
N THR A 345 19.33 7.74 -10.54
CA THR A 345 20.01 8.72 -9.67
C THR A 345 19.05 9.07 -8.55
#